data_dce11fac52d8acb1feeaf5069e35aabd
#
_entry.id   dce11fac52d8acb1feeaf5069e35aabd
#
_cell.length_a   1.000
_cell.length_b   1.000
_cell.length_c   1.000
_cell.angle_alpha   90.00
_cell.angle_beta   90.00
_cell.angle_gamma   90.00
#
_symmetry.space_group_name_H-M   'P 1'
#
loop_
_entity.id
_entity.type
_entity.pdbx_description
1 polymer ?
#
loop_
_entity_poly.entity_id
_entity_poly.type
_entity_poly.pdbx_seq_one_letter_code
_entity_poly.pdbx_strand_id
1 'polypeptide(L)'
;MAKGKKDFIAKTKKNNSKKDNIKFVKNKKPPIDSTTKEMRSLYNKLMQINKTDKSPLVKKVMTLMSDKYESYCYKHDGCRILQGCLKYGTKIQKKELIDNLLPFLFKIICGKYSIYLSGKIFKYADNEQKRKILNDIIKPNFKDLLKYSGGISFSKMIFTYSTTNYQEELIDLYINDYFKIPLDKLKIIKEAEKKNNDEDVEMEDNKDKKSKKEDNIIVDNSQKKNVEVEDIITKVKTHLDKQLEKNINKNFIFHGFLNKIFDYLDEKTQIYITELFDDDIASFMDSNYGFELLMKMYSVSSAKTRKKIIRFVRDNMDDYLTNDKGTYFIIKVILFTDDTVNINKTFMNSIIDKLNENILEHKNCLKIIWNILYPFNKKCNNVQQQNLLSYSTPNSNKKSLEKRQTELLTNIFEKIFKIVNYDIKILLKDLLYSNFLTDFLKYLITKNEIEKVETLINTIITYIEDDYKNNKDTLENCILADKIGHVTIKRILKELNEAEGEAKKYEMTFAEKISHILKSDMDKFLNLRAIFIIVQLMENEKTKNLLNKELKKYKGEILKNKDNDKLTGMKLLAKLIA
;
A
#
# COMPACT_ATOMS: atom_id res chain seq x y z
N MET A 1 -2.12 46.20 18.49
CA MET A 1 -1.60 46.02 19.88
C MET A 1 -0.30 45.21 19.82
N ALA A 2 0.81 45.92 19.75
CA ALA A 2 2.17 45.39 19.70
C ALA A 2 3.00 46.04 20.80
N LYS A 3 2.85 45.53 22.03
CA LYS A 3 3.72 45.85 23.18
C LYS A 3 3.61 44.68 24.15
N GLY A 4 4.55 43.76 24.17
CA GLY A 4 4.54 42.62 25.11
C GLY A 4 5.62 41.55 24.87
N LYS A 5 6.56 41.76 23.96
CA LYS A 5 7.64 40.78 23.68
C LYS A 5 9.08 41.31 23.87
N LYS A 6 9.31 42.39 24.61
CA LYS A 6 10.67 42.95 24.84
C LYS A 6 11.20 42.83 26.25
N ASP A 7 10.44 42.36 27.22
CA ASP A 7 10.90 42.39 28.64
C ASP A 7 11.41 41.04 29.20
N PHE A 8 11.53 40.00 28.38
CA PHE A 8 12.01 38.69 28.87
C PHE A 8 13.48 38.37 28.53
N ILE A 9 14.16 39.25 27.78
CA ILE A 9 15.59 39.06 27.39
C ILE A 9 16.58 39.86 28.24
N ALA A 10 16.11 40.67 29.17
CA ALA A 10 16.99 41.58 29.92
C ALA A 10 17.38 41.15 31.35
N LYS A 11 17.02 39.91 31.79
CA LYS A 11 17.35 39.43 33.17
C LYS A 11 18.35 38.29 33.30
N THR A 12 19.05 37.91 32.23
CA THR A 12 20.08 36.84 32.28
C THR A 12 21.50 37.32 31.97
N LYS A 13 21.78 38.61 32.11
CA LYS A 13 23.15 39.15 31.98
C LYS A 13 23.56 39.95 33.20
N LYS A 14 23.79 39.28 34.34
CA LYS A 14 24.64 39.79 35.44
C LYS A 14 24.87 38.63 36.42
N ASN A 15 25.83 37.78 36.12
CA ASN A 15 26.63 37.02 37.07
C ASN A 15 27.79 36.34 36.29
N ASN A 16 28.69 37.18 35.81
CA ASN A 16 30.00 36.76 35.34
C ASN A 16 31.06 37.52 36.13
N SER A 17 31.46 36.96 37.25
CA SER A 17 32.73 37.28 37.85
C SER A 17 33.14 36.14 38.78
N LYS A 18 33.86 35.17 38.23
CA LYS A 18 34.99 34.44 38.80
C LYS A 18 35.39 33.39 37.80
N LYS A 19 36.33 33.74 36.92
CA LYS A 19 37.03 32.75 36.10
C LYS A 19 38.04 32.06 37.01
N ASP A 20 37.64 30.96 37.64
CA ASP A 20 38.60 29.98 38.11
C ASP A 20 39.12 29.22 36.89
N ASN A 21 40.39 29.36 36.62
CA ASN A 21 41.14 28.62 35.61
C ASN A 21 41.20 27.14 36.01
N ILE A 22 40.09 26.39 35.80
CA ILE A 22 40.11 24.93 35.80
C ILE A 22 40.81 24.53 34.50
N LYS A 23 42.13 24.27 34.59
CA LYS A 23 42.86 23.58 33.54
C LYS A 23 42.14 22.25 33.31
N PHE A 24 41.38 22.15 32.21
CA PHE A 24 40.88 20.86 31.70
C PHE A 24 42.11 19.99 31.44
N VAL A 25 42.47 19.16 32.41
CA VAL A 25 43.38 18.03 32.18
C VAL A 25 42.70 17.21 31.10
N LYS A 26 43.21 17.30 29.87
CA LYS A 26 42.82 16.38 28.80
C LYS A 26 43.17 15.00 29.30
N ASN A 27 42.18 14.27 29.85
CA ASN A 27 42.32 12.86 30.16
C ASN A 27 42.84 12.19 28.88
N LYS A 28 44.14 11.82 28.88
CA LYS A 28 44.74 11.04 27.80
C LYS A 28 43.88 9.80 27.67
N LYS A 29 43.22 9.64 26.53
CA LYS A 29 42.52 8.39 26.22
C LYS A 29 43.49 7.25 26.49
N PRO A 30 43.07 6.18 27.20
CA PRO A 30 43.93 5.04 27.44
C PRO A 30 44.51 4.55 26.10
N PRO A 31 45.77 4.07 26.08
CA PRO A 31 46.42 3.62 24.86
C PRO A 31 45.56 2.56 24.20
N ILE A 32 45.33 2.72 22.90
CA ILE A 32 44.50 1.77 22.13
C ILE A 32 45.26 0.46 22.08
N ASP A 33 44.66 -0.58 22.60
CA ASP A 33 45.15 -1.96 22.58
C ASP A 33 45.57 -2.37 21.14
N SER A 34 46.67 -3.13 21.04
CA SER A 34 47.22 -3.61 19.75
C SER A 34 46.17 -4.37 18.93
N THR A 35 45.37 -5.22 19.57
CA THR A 35 44.28 -5.95 18.96
C THR A 35 43.22 -5.01 18.34
N THR A 36 42.90 -3.91 19.02
CA THR A 36 41.97 -2.89 18.50
C THR A 36 42.55 -2.17 17.28
N LYS A 37 43.84 -1.92 17.25
CA LYS A 37 44.52 -1.29 16.08
C LYS A 37 44.48 -2.22 14.88
N GLU A 38 44.76 -3.50 15.08
CA GLU A 38 44.72 -4.51 14.03
C GLU A 38 43.30 -4.69 13.47
N MET A 39 42.29 -4.79 14.34
CA MET A 39 40.89 -4.87 13.91
C MET A 39 40.43 -3.64 13.12
N ARG A 40 40.85 -2.44 13.49
CA ARG A 40 40.56 -1.21 12.70
C ARG A 40 41.21 -1.29 11.31
N SER A 41 42.44 -1.79 11.22
CA SER A 41 43.11 -1.99 9.94
C SER A 41 42.36 -2.98 9.06
N LEU A 42 41.95 -4.12 9.63
CA LEU A 42 41.13 -5.13 8.93
C LEU A 42 39.77 -4.57 8.49
N TYR A 43 39.12 -3.79 9.37
CA TYR A 43 37.86 -3.13 9.03
C TYR A 43 38.01 -2.15 7.87
N ASN A 44 39.05 -1.33 7.85
CA ASN A 44 39.32 -0.41 6.74
C ASN A 44 39.51 -1.16 5.42
N LYS A 45 40.22 -2.31 5.43
CA LYS A 45 40.35 -3.18 4.26
C LYS A 45 38.99 -3.79 3.86
N LEU A 46 38.15 -4.19 4.83
CA LEU A 46 36.82 -4.71 4.60
C LEU A 46 35.89 -3.70 3.94
N MET A 47 36.04 -2.41 4.26
CA MET A 47 35.22 -1.33 3.73
C MET A 47 35.67 -0.81 2.36
N GLN A 48 36.83 -1.19 1.85
CA GLN A 48 37.27 -0.84 0.50
C GLN A 48 36.34 -1.42 -0.58
N ILE A 49 36.08 -0.63 -1.62
CA ILE A 49 35.17 -1.00 -2.72
C ILE A 49 35.92 -1.89 -3.71
N ASN A 50 36.24 -3.12 -3.34
CA ASN A 50 36.83 -4.12 -4.22
C ASN A 50 35.84 -5.27 -4.41
N LYS A 51 35.79 -5.82 -5.62
CA LYS A 51 34.98 -7.01 -5.96
C LYS A 51 35.55 -8.33 -5.39
N THR A 52 36.60 -8.28 -4.59
CA THR A 52 37.28 -9.46 -4.02
C THR A 52 36.47 -10.09 -2.90
N ASP A 53 36.60 -11.39 -2.72
CA ASP A 53 36.02 -12.11 -1.59
C ASP A 53 36.57 -11.57 -0.24
N LYS A 54 35.66 -11.12 0.60
CA LYS A 54 35.98 -10.51 1.91
C LYS A 54 35.89 -11.51 3.07
N SER A 55 35.50 -12.75 2.81
CA SER A 55 35.33 -13.78 3.85
C SER A 55 36.59 -14.10 4.63
N PRO A 56 37.82 -14.09 4.04
CA PRO A 56 39.03 -14.30 4.82
C PRO A 56 39.31 -13.18 5.82
N LEU A 57 38.97 -11.92 5.47
CA LEU A 57 39.11 -10.78 6.39
C LEU A 57 38.11 -10.88 7.56
N VAL A 58 36.88 -11.27 7.27
CA VAL A 58 35.87 -11.53 8.31
C VAL A 58 36.33 -12.62 9.25
N LYS A 59 36.87 -13.76 8.72
CA LYS A 59 37.41 -14.86 9.54
C LYS A 59 38.52 -14.37 10.49
N LYS A 60 39.46 -13.56 10.00
CA LYS A 60 40.53 -13.00 10.85
C LYS A 60 39.97 -12.13 11.97
N VAL A 61 38.97 -11.26 11.68
CA VAL A 61 38.33 -10.45 12.70
C VAL A 61 37.63 -11.32 13.75
N MET A 62 36.90 -12.36 13.34
CA MET A 62 36.21 -13.28 14.25
C MET A 62 37.19 -14.00 15.15
N THR A 63 38.34 -14.48 14.62
CA THR A 63 39.38 -15.11 15.41
C THR A 63 39.99 -14.16 16.45
N LEU A 64 40.24 -12.91 16.11
CA LEU A 64 40.76 -11.89 17.05
C LEU A 64 39.76 -11.52 18.15
N MET A 65 38.47 -11.74 17.90
CA MET A 65 37.37 -11.42 18.82
C MET A 65 36.85 -12.62 19.61
N SER A 66 37.31 -13.88 19.35
CA SER A 66 36.69 -15.10 19.83
C SER A 66 36.31 -15.12 21.31
N ASP A 67 37.17 -14.59 22.20
CA ASP A 67 36.91 -14.52 23.65
C ASP A 67 36.54 -13.12 24.17
N LYS A 68 36.29 -12.16 23.27
CA LYS A 68 36.16 -10.75 23.64
C LYS A 68 34.90 -10.09 23.10
N TYR A 69 33.93 -10.87 22.57
CA TYR A 69 32.70 -10.33 21.99
C TYR A 69 31.99 -9.36 22.95
N GLU A 70 31.84 -9.71 24.22
CA GLU A 70 31.20 -8.86 25.21
C GLU A 70 31.86 -7.51 25.34
N SER A 71 33.20 -7.45 25.37
CA SER A 71 33.94 -6.21 25.54
C SER A 71 33.88 -5.28 24.32
N TYR A 72 33.67 -5.84 23.11
CA TYR A 72 33.66 -5.08 21.86
C TYR A 72 32.25 -4.69 21.39
N CYS A 73 31.23 -5.50 21.69
CA CYS A 73 29.86 -5.25 21.22
C CYS A 73 29.21 -3.97 21.80
N TYR A 74 29.78 -3.39 22.88
CA TYR A 74 29.31 -2.13 23.46
C TYR A 74 30.17 -0.92 23.08
N LYS A 75 31.36 -1.14 22.53
CA LYS A 75 32.25 -0.05 22.10
C LYS A 75 31.90 0.41 20.69
N HIS A 76 31.95 1.72 20.44
CA HIS A 76 31.64 2.30 19.12
C HIS A 76 32.40 1.62 17.98
N ASP A 77 33.72 1.45 18.09
CA ASP A 77 34.54 0.83 17.05
C ASP A 77 34.24 -0.65 16.89
N GLY A 78 34.09 -1.37 18.00
CA GLY A 78 33.72 -2.79 17.99
C GLY A 78 32.37 -3.01 17.31
N CYS A 79 31.35 -2.21 17.63
CA CYS A 79 30.05 -2.27 16.96
C CYS A 79 30.17 -2.08 15.44
N ARG A 80 30.96 -1.10 14.98
CA ARG A 80 31.14 -0.85 13.53
C ARG A 80 31.84 -2.01 12.83
N ILE A 81 32.86 -2.58 13.46
CA ILE A 81 33.60 -3.72 12.93
C ILE A 81 32.67 -4.95 12.81
N LEU A 82 31.90 -5.26 13.87
CA LEU A 82 30.93 -6.35 13.88
C LEU A 82 29.82 -6.16 12.83
N GLN A 83 29.32 -4.93 12.65
CA GLN A 83 28.38 -4.62 11.59
C GLN A 83 28.98 -4.86 10.18
N GLY A 84 30.27 -4.56 10.00
CA GLY A 84 30.99 -4.85 8.77
C GLY A 84 31.12 -6.36 8.52
N CYS A 85 31.43 -7.15 9.54
CA CYS A 85 31.48 -8.60 9.45
C CYS A 85 30.11 -9.21 9.10
N LEU A 86 29.03 -8.74 9.72
CA LEU A 86 27.66 -9.15 9.37
C LEU A 86 27.27 -8.76 7.94
N LYS A 87 27.77 -7.65 7.41
CA LYS A 87 27.47 -7.24 6.05
C LYS A 87 28.20 -8.10 5.01
N TYR A 88 29.48 -8.39 5.21
CA TYR A 88 30.37 -8.95 4.19
C TYR A 88 30.72 -10.44 4.41
N GLY A 89 30.39 -11.02 5.57
CA GLY A 89 30.62 -12.43 5.87
C GLY A 89 29.76 -13.38 5.02
N THR A 90 30.22 -14.64 4.91
CA THR A 90 29.44 -15.74 4.36
C THR A 90 28.24 -16.07 5.24
N LYS A 91 27.30 -16.88 4.75
CA LYS A 91 26.15 -17.33 5.56
C LYS A 91 26.58 -18.02 6.85
N ILE A 92 27.61 -18.88 6.78
CA ILE A 92 28.17 -19.62 7.93
C ILE A 92 28.77 -18.64 8.93
N GLN A 93 29.63 -17.73 8.48
CA GLN A 93 30.25 -16.73 9.34
C GLN A 93 29.23 -15.81 10.01
N LYS A 94 28.16 -15.42 9.30
CA LYS A 94 27.07 -14.63 9.88
C LYS A 94 26.34 -15.39 10.96
N LYS A 95 26.02 -16.67 10.72
CA LYS A 95 25.35 -17.53 11.71
C LYS A 95 26.20 -17.66 12.97
N GLU A 96 27.46 -18.05 12.85
CA GLU A 96 28.41 -18.15 13.95
C GLU A 96 28.57 -16.84 14.74
N LEU A 97 28.74 -15.73 14.03
CA LEU A 97 28.89 -14.43 14.65
C LEU A 97 27.63 -14.01 15.43
N ILE A 98 26.45 -14.27 14.87
CA ILE A 98 25.18 -13.96 15.54
C ILE A 98 25.04 -14.84 16.79
N ASP A 99 25.29 -16.14 16.72
CA ASP A 99 25.21 -17.05 17.86
C ASP A 99 26.10 -16.59 19.02
N ASN A 100 27.31 -16.12 18.72
CA ASN A 100 28.23 -15.54 19.73
C ASN A 100 27.74 -14.19 20.32
N LEU A 101 26.89 -13.46 19.62
CA LEU A 101 26.36 -12.16 20.08
C LEU A 101 24.99 -12.27 20.77
N LEU A 102 24.25 -13.37 20.59
CA LEU A 102 22.93 -13.56 21.19
C LEU A 102 22.90 -13.39 22.72
N PRO A 103 23.90 -13.92 23.52
CA PRO A 103 23.88 -13.76 24.97
C PRO A 103 23.93 -12.28 25.43
N PHE A 104 24.46 -11.41 24.60
CA PHE A 104 24.63 -9.98 24.91
C PHE A 104 23.57 -9.10 24.27
N LEU A 105 22.65 -9.67 23.47
CA LEU A 105 21.75 -8.92 22.58
C LEU A 105 20.86 -7.93 23.34
N PHE A 106 20.31 -8.29 24.50
CA PHE A 106 19.48 -7.39 25.29
C PHE A 106 20.24 -6.11 25.67
N LYS A 107 21.47 -6.25 26.19
CA LYS A 107 22.32 -5.10 26.52
C LYS A 107 22.74 -4.31 25.26
N ILE A 108 22.95 -5.01 24.13
CA ILE A 108 23.26 -4.37 22.83
C ILE A 108 22.10 -3.47 22.39
N ILE A 109 20.86 -3.91 22.53
CA ILE A 109 19.65 -3.14 22.21
C ILE A 109 19.54 -1.88 23.08
N CYS A 110 19.81 -2.01 24.37
CA CYS A 110 19.71 -0.90 25.32
C CYS A 110 20.86 0.12 25.21
N GLY A 111 21.93 -0.19 24.51
CA GLY A 111 23.14 0.64 24.47
C GLY A 111 23.09 1.74 23.41
N LYS A 112 23.65 2.92 23.73
CA LYS A 112 23.61 4.13 22.90
C LYS A 112 24.18 3.93 21.48
N TYR A 113 25.29 3.19 21.33
CA TYR A 113 25.96 2.96 20.04
C TYR A 113 25.71 1.56 19.49
N SER A 114 25.46 0.60 20.38
CA SER A 114 25.27 -0.80 20.02
C SER A 114 23.91 -1.10 19.40
N ILE A 115 22.94 -0.23 19.54
CA ILE A 115 21.62 -0.38 18.92
C ILE A 115 21.67 -0.63 17.39
N TYR A 116 22.59 0.01 16.68
CA TYR A 116 22.77 -0.21 15.24
C TYR A 116 23.30 -1.60 14.91
N LEU A 117 24.03 -2.22 15.85
CA LEU A 117 24.48 -3.60 15.73
C LEU A 117 23.31 -4.57 15.89
N SER A 118 22.40 -4.35 16.85
CA SER A 118 21.23 -5.20 17.04
C SER A 118 20.37 -5.30 15.79
N GLY A 119 20.16 -4.17 15.08
CA GLY A 119 19.41 -4.18 13.82
C GLY A 119 20.10 -4.99 12.71
N LYS A 120 21.44 -4.96 12.66
CA LYS A 120 22.20 -5.81 11.71
C LYS A 120 22.15 -7.29 12.11
N ILE A 121 22.22 -7.60 13.40
CA ILE A 121 22.03 -8.96 13.92
C ILE A 121 20.67 -9.47 13.45
N PHE A 122 19.58 -8.78 13.73
CA PHE A 122 18.23 -9.23 13.35
C PHE A 122 18.03 -9.31 11.82
N LYS A 123 18.60 -8.36 11.07
CA LYS A 123 18.53 -8.35 9.60
C LYS A 123 19.17 -9.59 8.98
N TYR A 124 20.32 -10.02 9.49
CA TYR A 124 21.11 -11.11 8.90
C TYR A 124 20.90 -12.46 9.59
N ALA A 125 20.16 -12.51 10.69
CA ALA A 125 19.77 -13.73 11.38
C ALA A 125 18.91 -14.62 10.48
N ASP A 126 19.14 -15.93 10.54
CA ASP A 126 18.27 -16.93 9.93
C ASP A 126 16.95 -17.07 10.72
N ASN A 127 16.03 -17.88 10.20
CA ASN A 127 14.72 -18.05 10.83
C ASN A 127 14.79 -18.67 12.23
N GLU A 128 15.74 -19.58 12.48
CA GLU A 128 15.94 -20.19 13.79
C GLU A 128 16.47 -19.15 14.78
N GLN A 129 17.48 -18.38 14.38
CA GLN A 129 18.04 -17.32 15.20
C GLN A 129 17.02 -16.22 15.49
N LYS A 130 16.19 -15.84 14.51
CA LYS A 130 15.08 -14.89 14.72
C LYS A 130 14.08 -15.41 15.76
N ARG A 131 13.74 -16.71 15.71
CA ARG A 131 12.86 -17.32 16.71
C ARG A 131 13.47 -17.28 18.11
N LYS A 132 14.76 -17.63 18.24
CA LYS A 132 15.50 -17.51 19.51
C LYS A 132 15.50 -16.08 20.02
N ILE A 133 15.82 -15.11 19.18
CA ILE A 133 15.78 -13.69 19.55
C ILE A 133 14.40 -13.29 20.10
N LEU A 134 13.34 -13.67 19.42
CA LEU A 134 11.98 -13.29 19.82
C LEU A 134 11.54 -14.01 21.08
N ASN A 135 11.74 -15.33 21.20
CA ASN A 135 11.24 -16.12 22.31
C ASN A 135 12.09 -15.96 23.57
N ASP A 136 13.44 -16.00 23.43
CA ASP A 136 14.34 -16.12 24.58
C ASP A 136 14.84 -14.74 25.05
N ILE A 137 14.80 -13.70 24.18
CA ILE A 137 15.36 -12.40 24.51
C ILE A 137 14.27 -11.32 24.55
N ILE A 138 13.45 -11.21 23.50
CA ILE A 138 12.47 -10.13 23.39
C ILE A 138 11.28 -10.35 24.31
N LYS A 139 10.59 -11.49 24.19
CA LYS A 139 9.37 -11.75 24.98
C LYS A 139 9.59 -11.67 26.48
N PRO A 140 10.64 -12.31 27.07
CA PRO A 140 10.86 -12.22 28.53
C PRO A 140 11.21 -10.82 29.02
N ASN A 141 11.83 -9.99 28.18
CA ASN A 141 12.29 -8.66 28.53
C ASN A 141 11.45 -7.53 27.89
N PHE A 142 10.28 -7.85 27.37
CA PHE A 142 9.50 -6.95 26.53
C PHE A 142 9.14 -5.62 27.23
N LYS A 143 8.69 -5.68 28.47
CA LYS A 143 8.35 -4.47 29.26
C LYS A 143 9.56 -3.57 29.49
N ASP A 144 10.71 -4.17 29.72
CA ASP A 144 11.93 -3.42 29.96
C ASP A 144 12.49 -2.82 28.66
N LEU A 145 12.39 -3.55 27.55
CA LEU A 145 12.77 -3.04 26.23
C LEU A 145 12.05 -1.74 25.87
N LEU A 146 10.75 -1.64 26.15
CA LEU A 146 9.97 -0.45 25.82
C LEU A 146 10.27 0.76 26.70
N LYS A 147 11.05 0.61 27.79
CA LYS A 147 11.52 1.72 28.62
C LYS A 147 12.74 2.44 28.01
N TYR A 148 13.44 1.78 27.08
CA TYR A 148 14.67 2.32 26.46
C TYR A 148 14.38 2.80 25.04
N SER A 149 14.96 3.94 24.67
CA SER A 149 14.89 4.46 23.29
C SER A 149 15.47 3.47 22.25
N GLY A 150 16.48 2.69 22.66
CA GLY A 150 17.03 1.60 21.87
C GLY A 150 16.04 0.48 21.59
N GLY A 151 15.24 0.10 22.59
CA GLY A 151 14.18 -0.92 22.41
C GLY A 151 13.08 -0.45 21.47
N ILE A 152 12.69 0.83 21.53
CA ILE A 152 11.74 1.44 20.59
C ILE A 152 12.31 1.41 19.17
N SER A 153 13.58 1.80 18.99
CA SER A 153 14.24 1.77 17.67
C SER A 153 14.41 0.32 17.14
N PHE A 154 14.67 -0.64 18.02
CA PHE A 154 14.80 -2.03 17.65
C PHE A 154 13.46 -2.64 17.24
N SER A 155 12.35 -2.24 17.84
CA SER A 155 11.03 -2.68 17.41
C SER A 155 10.74 -2.32 15.95
N LYS A 156 11.14 -1.13 15.50
CA LYS A 156 11.06 -0.73 14.08
C LYS A 156 11.82 -1.71 13.17
N MET A 157 12.99 -2.16 13.59
CA MET A 157 13.80 -3.11 12.81
C MET A 157 13.19 -4.51 12.79
N ILE A 158 12.59 -4.95 13.91
CA ILE A 158 11.84 -6.21 13.95
C ILE A 158 10.71 -6.17 12.91
N PHE A 159 9.90 -5.12 12.89
CA PHE A 159 8.80 -4.96 11.93
C PHE A 159 9.29 -4.88 10.47
N THR A 160 10.50 -4.37 10.23
CA THR A 160 11.08 -4.32 8.88
C THR A 160 11.56 -5.69 8.38
N TYR A 161 12.07 -6.56 9.26
CA TYR A 161 12.77 -7.79 8.87
C TYR A 161 12.14 -9.09 9.40
N SER A 162 10.94 -9.02 10.00
CA SER A 162 10.18 -10.20 10.44
C SER A 162 8.97 -10.46 9.56
N THR A 163 8.41 -11.66 9.69
CA THR A 163 7.13 -12.03 9.08
C THR A 163 5.95 -11.41 9.84
N THR A 164 4.81 -11.30 9.17
CA THR A 164 3.57 -10.79 9.77
C THR A 164 3.19 -11.52 11.07
N ASN A 165 3.37 -12.85 11.13
CA ASN A 165 3.07 -13.63 12.32
C ASN A 165 3.86 -13.15 13.56
N TYR A 166 5.17 -12.85 13.41
CA TYR A 166 5.96 -12.32 14.53
C TYR A 166 5.56 -10.90 14.93
N GLN A 167 5.16 -10.09 13.95
CA GLN A 167 4.64 -8.75 14.24
C GLN A 167 3.35 -8.84 15.06
N GLU A 168 2.43 -9.73 14.67
CA GLU A 168 1.19 -10.00 15.38
C GLU A 168 1.43 -10.49 16.81
N GLU A 169 2.35 -11.46 16.99
CA GLU A 169 2.72 -11.94 18.34
C GLU A 169 3.22 -10.82 19.26
N LEU A 170 4.00 -9.87 18.73
CA LEU A 170 4.50 -8.73 19.52
C LEU A 170 3.39 -7.72 19.86
N ILE A 171 2.45 -7.51 18.95
CA ILE A 171 1.29 -6.67 19.18
C ILE A 171 0.39 -7.31 20.27
N ASP A 172 0.14 -8.62 20.18
CA ASP A 172 -0.65 -9.35 21.17
C ASP A 172 0.02 -9.35 22.54
N LEU A 173 1.33 -9.50 22.59
CA LEU A 173 2.11 -9.37 23.82
C LEU A 173 1.97 -7.94 24.42
N TYR A 174 1.99 -6.91 23.58
CA TYR A 174 1.78 -5.54 24.02
C TYR A 174 0.37 -5.35 24.61
N ILE A 175 -0.65 -5.88 23.96
CA ILE A 175 -2.04 -5.76 24.40
C ILE A 175 -2.25 -6.52 25.72
N ASN A 176 -1.83 -7.77 25.80
CA ASN A 176 -2.10 -8.64 26.94
C ASN A 176 -1.23 -8.30 28.15
N ASP A 177 0.08 -8.16 27.97
CA ASP A 177 1.03 -8.02 29.07
C ASP A 177 1.27 -6.58 29.50
N TYR A 178 1.34 -5.67 28.52
CA TYR A 178 1.65 -4.27 28.79
C TYR A 178 0.39 -3.45 29.05
N PHE A 179 -0.61 -3.61 28.20
CA PHE A 179 -1.87 -2.87 28.27
C PHE A 179 -2.90 -3.55 29.20
N LYS A 180 -2.79 -4.89 29.37
CA LYS A 180 -3.63 -5.71 30.26
C LYS A 180 -5.13 -5.72 29.89
N ILE A 181 -5.44 -5.73 28.60
CA ILE A 181 -6.79 -5.97 28.11
C ILE A 181 -6.84 -7.30 27.37
N PRO A 182 -7.71 -8.23 27.76
CA PRO A 182 -7.96 -9.46 27.01
C PRO A 182 -8.61 -9.13 25.66
N LEU A 183 -7.97 -9.51 24.55
CA LEU A 183 -8.52 -9.31 23.19
C LEU A 183 -9.88 -9.99 23.00
N ASP A 184 -10.08 -11.12 23.64
CA ASP A 184 -11.34 -11.87 23.55
C ASP A 184 -12.53 -11.07 24.10
N LYS A 185 -12.33 -10.27 25.14
CA LYS A 185 -13.36 -9.37 25.66
C LYS A 185 -13.74 -8.28 24.66
N LEU A 186 -12.77 -7.71 23.94
CA LEU A 186 -13.03 -6.71 22.88
C LEU A 186 -13.86 -7.30 21.73
N LYS A 187 -13.61 -8.56 21.34
CA LYS A 187 -14.39 -9.24 20.29
C LYS A 187 -15.85 -9.44 20.70
N ILE A 188 -16.09 -9.89 21.95
CA ILE A 188 -17.44 -10.10 22.48
C ILE A 188 -18.27 -8.80 22.49
N ILE A 189 -17.64 -7.67 22.79
CA ILE A 189 -18.29 -6.35 22.77
C ILE A 189 -18.78 -6.00 21.36
N LYS A 190 -17.94 -6.17 20.35
CA LYS A 190 -18.29 -5.86 18.96
C LYS A 190 -19.37 -6.77 18.38
N GLU A 191 -19.36 -8.05 18.74
CA GLU A 191 -20.38 -9.01 18.31
C GLU A 191 -21.75 -8.70 18.94
N ALA A 192 -21.76 -8.19 20.18
CA ALA A 192 -22.98 -7.77 20.86
C ALA A 192 -23.57 -6.48 20.25
N GLU A 193 -22.75 -5.51 19.88
CA GLU A 193 -23.19 -4.28 19.20
C GLU A 193 -23.78 -4.55 17.81
N LYS A 194 -23.20 -5.48 17.06
CA LYS A 194 -23.75 -5.89 15.76
C LYS A 194 -25.14 -6.52 15.89
N LYS A 195 -25.36 -7.38 16.88
CA LYS A 195 -26.67 -8.02 17.09
C LYS A 195 -27.74 -7.00 17.48
N ASN A 196 -27.40 -6.02 18.33
CA ASN A 196 -28.37 -4.98 18.72
C ASN A 196 -28.75 -4.08 17.53
N ASN A 197 -27.81 -3.76 16.63
CA ASN A 197 -28.11 -2.95 15.45
C ASN A 197 -28.91 -3.72 14.39
N ASP A 198 -28.76 -5.05 14.28
CA ASP A 198 -29.53 -5.89 13.36
C ASP A 198 -30.96 -6.12 13.91
N GLU A 199 -31.16 -6.16 15.24
CA GLU A 199 -32.48 -6.29 15.88
C GLU A 199 -33.31 -4.98 15.81
N ASP A 200 -32.68 -3.81 15.86
CA ASP A 200 -33.36 -2.52 15.71
C ASP A 200 -33.92 -2.29 14.29
N VAL A 201 -33.33 -2.93 13.26
CA VAL A 201 -33.82 -2.86 11.87
C VAL A 201 -35.03 -3.78 11.63
N GLU A 202 -35.17 -4.89 12.40
CA GLU A 202 -36.29 -5.81 12.28
C GLU A 202 -37.52 -5.43 13.15
N MET A 203 -37.39 -4.47 14.10
CA MET A 203 -38.47 -4.07 15.00
C MET A 203 -39.40 -2.95 14.49
N GLU A 204 -39.17 -2.37 13.32
CA GLU A 204 -40.14 -1.42 12.73
C GLU A 204 -41.37 -2.09 12.11
N ASP A 205 -41.40 -3.40 11.92
CA ASP A 205 -42.51 -4.11 11.23
C ASP A 205 -43.41 -5.00 12.11
N ASN A 206 -43.19 -5.12 13.42
CA ASN A 206 -44.10 -5.94 14.29
C ASN A 206 -44.33 -5.35 15.68
N LYS A 207 -45.29 -4.45 15.78
CA LYS A 207 -45.96 -4.16 17.06
C LYS A 207 -47.13 -5.15 17.20
N ASP A 208 -46.92 -6.18 17.98
CA ASP A 208 -47.88 -6.79 18.92
C ASP A 208 -47.42 -8.19 19.34
N LYS A 209 -46.87 -8.32 20.54
CA LYS A 209 -47.24 -9.34 21.54
C LYS A 209 -46.27 -9.33 22.75
N LYS A 210 -46.90 -9.16 23.94
CA LYS A 210 -46.28 -9.14 25.25
C LYS A 210 -45.61 -10.45 25.68
N SER A 211 -44.39 -10.35 26.28
CA SER A 211 -44.01 -11.23 27.40
C SER A 211 -43.04 -10.51 28.35
N LYS A 212 -43.52 -10.24 29.54
CA LYS A 212 -42.90 -9.42 30.63
C LYS A 212 -41.95 -10.22 31.54
N LYS A 213 -41.17 -11.18 31.11
CA LYS A 213 -40.25 -11.94 31.97
C LYS A 213 -38.81 -12.08 31.50
N GLU A 214 -38.47 -11.70 30.28
CA GLU A 214 -37.09 -11.77 29.77
C GLU A 214 -36.34 -10.44 29.88
N ASP A 215 -37.06 -9.31 30.07
CA ASP A 215 -36.47 -7.96 30.04
C ASP A 215 -35.47 -7.67 31.16
N ASN A 216 -35.64 -8.28 32.36
CA ASN A 216 -34.77 -8.00 33.50
C ASN A 216 -33.38 -8.66 33.41
N ILE A 217 -33.23 -9.78 32.70
CA ILE A 217 -31.93 -10.46 32.53
C ILE A 217 -31.14 -9.80 31.40
N ILE A 218 -31.82 -9.30 30.37
CA ILE A 218 -31.23 -8.60 29.24
C ILE A 218 -30.72 -7.23 29.65
N VAL A 219 -31.47 -6.50 30.49
CA VAL A 219 -31.09 -5.17 31.01
C VAL A 219 -29.87 -5.25 31.93
N ASP A 220 -29.80 -6.25 32.82
CA ASP A 220 -28.65 -6.41 33.73
C ASP A 220 -27.37 -6.82 33.00
N ASN A 221 -27.48 -7.64 31.96
CA ASN A 221 -26.34 -8.00 31.12
C ASN A 221 -25.86 -6.85 30.19
N SER A 222 -26.77 -6.01 29.68
CA SER A 222 -26.40 -4.84 28.88
C SER A 222 -25.77 -3.74 29.74
N GLN A 223 -26.24 -3.51 30.97
CA GLN A 223 -25.61 -2.56 31.89
C GLN A 223 -24.22 -3.01 32.32
N LYS A 224 -24.00 -4.30 32.66
CA LYS A 224 -22.67 -4.84 32.96
C LYS A 224 -21.71 -4.74 31.77
N LYS A 225 -22.18 -5.00 30.55
CA LYS A 225 -21.38 -4.87 29.30
C LYS A 225 -21.00 -3.41 29.07
N ASN A 226 -21.91 -2.46 29.23
CA ASN A 226 -21.62 -1.03 29.04
C ASN A 226 -20.56 -0.52 30.03
N VAL A 227 -20.60 -0.97 31.29
CA VAL A 227 -19.58 -0.63 32.30
C VAL A 227 -18.20 -1.19 31.92
N GLU A 228 -18.13 -2.41 31.41
CA GLU A 228 -16.86 -2.99 30.92
C GLU A 228 -16.28 -2.24 29.72
N VAL A 229 -17.12 -1.75 28.79
CA VAL A 229 -16.70 -0.94 27.65
C VAL A 229 -16.14 0.41 28.08
N GLU A 230 -16.83 1.11 28.98
CA GLU A 230 -16.37 2.40 29.51
C GLU A 230 -15.05 2.27 30.29
N ASP A 231 -14.85 1.18 31.04
CA ASP A 231 -13.57 0.89 31.71
C ASP A 231 -12.43 0.68 30.69
N ILE A 232 -12.70 -0.03 29.61
CA ILE A 232 -11.72 -0.23 28.52
C ILE A 232 -11.39 1.10 27.86
N ILE A 233 -12.37 1.92 27.51
CA ILE A 233 -12.17 3.24 26.89
C ILE A 233 -11.34 4.14 27.81
N THR A 234 -11.64 4.15 29.10
CA THR A 234 -10.88 4.92 30.11
C THR A 234 -9.43 4.44 30.20
N LYS A 235 -9.21 3.13 30.19
CA LYS A 235 -7.85 2.54 30.17
C LYS A 235 -7.11 2.90 28.90
N VAL A 236 -7.77 2.88 27.73
CA VAL A 236 -7.18 3.32 26.46
C VAL A 236 -6.73 4.77 26.54
N LYS A 237 -7.60 5.69 26.94
CA LYS A 237 -7.29 7.12 27.08
C LYS A 237 -6.13 7.37 28.04
N THR A 238 -6.19 6.80 29.24
CA THR A 238 -5.11 6.93 30.23
C THR A 238 -3.78 6.37 29.71
N HIS A 239 -3.82 5.29 28.94
CA HIS A 239 -2.63 4.71 28.33
C HIS A 239 -2.06 5.62 27.24
N LEU A 240 -2.92 6.17 26.38
CA LEU A 240 -2.50 7.09 25.31
C LEU A 240 -1.79 8.33 25.87
N ASP A 241 -2.37 8.97 26.89
CA ASP A 241 -1.77 10.14 27.55
C ASP A 241 -0.37 9.84 28.08
N LYS A 242 -0.21 8.71 28.79
CA LYS A 242 1.12 8.27 29.28
C LYS A 242 2.12 7.93 28.18
N GLN A 243 1.66 7.47 27.01
CA GLN A 243 2.54 7.10 25.91
C GLN A 243 2.97 8.31 25.10
N LEU A 244 2.12 9.32 24.97
CA LEU A 244 2.46 10.59 24.32
C LEU A 244 3.61 11.31 25.03
N GLU A 245 3.61 11.35 26.36
CA GLU A 245 4.72 11.91 27.14
C GLU A 245 6.08 11.26 26.81
N LYS A 246 6.05 10.00 26.33
CA LYS A 246 7.25 9.21 25.99
C LYS A 246 7.61 9.20 24.50
N ASN A 247 6.93 9.96 23.65
CA ASN A 247 7.09 9.93 22.18
C ASN A 247 6.97 8.52 21.56
N ILE A 248 6.07 7.69 22.06
CA ILE A 248 5.87 6.32 21.57
C ILE A 248 5.07 6.29 20.25
N ASN A 249 4.47 7.41 19.83
CA ASN A 249 3.82 7.61 18.53
C ASN A 249 4.66 7.14 17.31
N LYS A 250 5.99 7.02 17.47
CA LYS A 250 6.92 6.53 16.45
C LYS A 250 7.19 5.01 16.52
N ASN A 251 6.54 4.31 17.44
CA ASN A 251 6.77 2.88 17.65
C ASN A 251 5.79 2.03 16.82
N PHE A 252 6.30 1.15 15.98
CA PHE A 252 5.47 0.31 15.12
C PHE A 252 4.60 -0.70 15.89
N ILE A 253 5.04 -1.15 17.07
CA ILE A 253 4.19 -1.98 17.95
C ILE A 253 2.97 -1.17 18.42
N PHE A 254 3.17 0.11 18.75
CA PHE A 254 2.09 1.00 19.15
C PHE A 254 1.11 1.26 18.00
N HIS A 255 1.62 1.43 16.76
CA HIS A 255 0.76 1.50 15.57
C HIS A 255 -0.09 0.24 15.40
N GLY A 256 0.52 -0.94 15.58
CA GLY A 256 -0.19 -2.22 15.52
C GLY A 256 -1.23 -2.37 16.63
N PHE A 257 -0.87 -1.96 17.84
CA PHE A 257 -1.80 -1.91 18.97
C PHE A 257 -3.03 -1.05 18.65
N LEU A 258 -2.82 0.20 18.24
CA LEU A 258 -3.92 1.10 17.90
C LEU A 258 -4.75 0.56 16.75
N ASN A 259 -4.13 0.04 15.69
CA ASN A 259 -4.86 -0.51 14.55
C ASN A 259 -5.76 -1.68 14.95
N LYS A 260 -5.29 -2.54 15.88
CA LYS A 260 -6.05 -3.69 16.36
C LYS A 260 -7.24 -3.30 17.23
N ILE A 261 -7.09 -2.28 18.07
CA ILE A 261 -8.18 -1.86 18.99
C ILE A 261 -9.14 -0.85 18.37
N PHE A 262 -8.73 -0.12 17.32
CA PHE A 262 -9.46 1.03 16.76
C PHE A 262 -10.90 0.69 16.38
N ASP A 263 -11.12 -0.48 15.78
CA ASP A 263 -12.43 -0.93 15.34
C ASP A 263 -13.38 -1.34 16.50
N TYR A 264 -12.86 -1.48 17.72
CA TYR A 264 -13.62 -1.83 18.92
C TYR A 264 -13.96 -0.61 19.78
N LEU A 265 -13.48 0.57 19.41
CA LEU A 265 -13.72 1.81 20.15
C LEU A 265 -14.95 2.53 19.61
N ASP A 266 -15.66 3.23 20.48
CA ASP A 266 -16.75 4.12 20.11
C ASP A 266 -16.25 5.26 19.20
N GLU A 267 -17.14 5.82 18.40
CA GLU A 267 -16.82 6.87 17.43
C GLU A 267 -16.17 8.10 18.08
N LYS A 268 -16.61 8.49 19.29
CA LYS A 268 -16.03 9.63 20.03
C LYS A 268 -14.56 9.38 20.36
N THR A 269 -14.23 8.17 20.79
CA THR A 269 -12.84 7.79 21.11
C THR A 269 -11.99 7.64 19.83
N GLN A 270 -12.55 7.13 18.74
CA GLN A 270 -11.88 7.10 17.43
C GLN A 270 -11.53 8.51 16.95
N ILE A 271 -12.47 9.47 17.06
CA ILE A 271 -12.24 10.88 16.73
C ILE A 271 -11.15 11.48 17.62
N TYR A 272 -11.23 11.23 18.94
CA TYR A 272 -10.22 11.69 19.91
C TYR A 272 -8.81 11.21 19.54
N ILE A 273 -8.64 9.92 19.23
CA ILE A 273 -7.35 9.35 18.79
C ILE A 273 -6.88 10.03 17.51
N THR A 274 -7.78 10.26 16.56
CA THR A 274 -7.44 10.89 15.29
C THR A 274 -6.98 12.33 15.47
N GLU A 275 -7.61 13.10 16.36
CA GLU A 275 -7.21 14.48 16.67
C GLU A 275 -5.88 14.53 17.45
N LEU A 276 -5.64 13.54 18.28
CA LEU A 276 -4.42 13.42 19.06
C LEU A 276 -3.15 13.21 18.20
N PHE A 277 -3.30 12.51 17.07
CA PHE A 277 -2.20 12.14 16.18
C PHE A 277 -2.25 12.85 14.81
N ASP A 278 -3.04 13.90 14.66
CA ASP A 278 -3.19 14.61 13.38
C ASP A 278 -1.91 15.32 12.88
N ASP A 279 -0.91 15.50 13.73
CA ASP A 279 0.42 16.05 13.39
C ASP A 279 1.48 14.93 13.16
N ASP A 280 1.15 13.65 13.42
CA ASP A 280 2.07 12.51 13.33
C ASP A 280 1.92 11.65 12.06
N ILE A 281 1.23 12.14 11.05
CA ILE A 281 0.88 11.42 9.81
C ILE A 281 2.09 10.73 9.18
N ALA A 282 3.23 11.44 9.08
CA ALA A 282 4.47 10.88 8.51
C ALA A 282 4.93 9.62 9.24
N SER A 283 4.82 9.60 10.58
CA SER A 283 5.21 8.45 11.40
C SER A 283 4.31 7.24 11.14
N PHE A 284 3.01 7.46 10.99
CA PHE A 284 2.05 6.39 10.69
C PHE A 284 2.25 5.84 9.26
N MET A 285 2.62 6.66 8.30
CA MET A 285 2.94 6.22 6.93
C MET A 285 4.15 5.27 6.86
N ASP A 286 5.09 5.36 7.81
CA ASP A 286 6.31 4.54 7.86
C ASP A 286 6.04 3.03 8.08
N SER A 287 4.97 2.66 8.78
CA SER A 287 4.62 1.27 9.06
C SER A 287 3.37 0.80 8.31
N ASN A 288 3.22 -0.52 8.12
CA ASN A 288 2.00 -1.06 7.49
C ASN A 288 0.78 -0.87 8.40
N TYR A 289 0.90 -1.21 9.68
CA TYR A 289 -0.19 -1.04 10.65
C TYR A 289 -0.55 0.43 10.87
N GLY A 290 0.46 1.32 10.88
CA GLY A 290 0.23 2.76 10.95
C GLY A 290 -0.52 3.28 9.72
N PHE A 291 -0.13 2.83 8.54
CA PHE A 291 -0.82 3.17 7.30
C PHE A 291 -2.28 2.69 7.31
N GLU A 292 -2.53 1.43 7.70
CA GLU A 292 -3.89 0.89 7.81
C GLU A 292 -4.74 1.71 8.80
N LEU A 293 -4.17 2.02 9.97
CA LEU A 293 -4.81 2.86 10.97
C LEU A 293 -5.10 4.27 10.42
N LEU A 294 -4.16 4.88 9.72
CA LEU A 294 -4.32 6.21 9.13
C LEU A 294 -5.48 6.27 8.11
N MET A 295 -5.65 5.20 7.32
CA MET A 295 -6.79 5.05 6.41
C MET A 295 -8.13 5.02 7.14
N LYS A 296 -8.19 4.34 8.29
CA LYS A 296 -9.38 4.30 9.16
C LYS A 296 -9.61 5.63 9.85
N MET A 297 -8.57 6.22 10.43
CA MET A 297 -8.60 7.52 11.10
C MET A 297 -9.13 8.63 10.17
N TYR A 298 -8.74 8.62 8.89
CA TYR A 298 -9.24 9.60 7.95
C TYR A 298 -10.76 9.54 7.78
N SER A 299 -11.34 8.34 7.82
CA SER A 299 -12.78 8.15 7.67
C SER A 299 -13.60 8.77 8.81
N VAL A 300 -13.07 8.73 10.04
CA VAL A 300 -13.74 9.27 11.23
C VAL A 300 -13.31 10.70 11.57
N SER A 301 -12.36 11.26 10.83
CA SER A 301 -11.78 12.58 11.13
C SER A 301 -12.81 13.70 11.09
N SER A 302 -12.70 14.65 12.03
CA SER A 302 -13.43 15.92 11.98
C SER A 302 -13.02 16.77 10.77
N ALA A 303 -13.88 17.69 10.35
CA ALA A 303 -13.58 18.61 9.24
C ALA A 303 -12.29 19.43 9.45
N LYS A 304 -11.97 19.76 10.71
CA LYS A 304 -10.73 20.47 11.08
C LYS A 304 -9.51 19.58 10.84
N THR A 305 -9.55 18.35 11.32
CA THR A 305 -8.48 17.38 11.15
C THR A 305 -8.29 17.00 9.69
N ARG A 306 -9.37 16.80 8.92
CA ARG A 306 -9.28 16.56 7.47
C ARG A 306 -8.55 17.69 6.74
N LYS A 307 -8.82 18.97 7.11
CA LYS A 307 -8.09 20.10 6.51
C LYS A 307 -6.59 20.08 6.80
N LYS A 308 -6.17 19.66 8.01
CA LYS A 308 -4.75 19.47 8.34
C LYS A 308 -4.14 18.36 7.50
N ILE A 309 -4.80 17.21 7.42
CA ILE A 309 -4.35 16.05 6.65
C ILE A 309 -4.24 16.39 5.16
N ILE A 310 -5.24 17.07 4.59
CA ILE A 310 -5.22 17.52 3.18
C ILE A 310 -4.01 18.42 2.91
N ARG A 311 -3.69 19.37 3.79
CA ARG A 311 -2.50 20.22 3.65
C ARG A 311 -1.22 19.41 3.70
N PHE A 312 -1.12 18.52 4.66
CA PHE A 312 0.05 17.63 4.79
C PHE A 312 0.26 16.76 3.54
N VAL A 313 -0.81 16.15 3.02
CA VAL A 313 -0.77 15.33 1.79
C VAL A 313 -0.37 16.16 0.58
N ARG A 314 -0.91 17.38 0.45
CA ARG A 314 -0.54 18.31 -0.61
C ARG A 314 0.95 18.65 -0.58
N ASP A 315 1.46 18.98 0.60
CA ASP A 315 2.85 19.40 0.79
C ASP A 315 3.86 18.24 0.55
N ASN A 316 3.39 16.98 0.58
CA ASN A 316 4.18 15.76 0.32
C ASN A 316 3.70 15.00 -0.93
N MET A 317 2.94 15.63 -1.82
CA MET A 317 2.23 14.95 -2.90
C MET A 317 3.17 14.24 -3.87
N ASP A 318 4.27 14.87 -4.26
CA ASP A 318 5.23 14.31 -5.21
C ASP A 318 5.84 13.01 -4.67
N ASP A 319 6.26 12.98 -3.40
CA ASP A 319 6.78 11.79 -2.76
C ASP A 319 5.71 10.69 -2.65
N TYR A 320 4.47 11.06 -2.35
CA TYR A 320 3.37 10.11 -2.19
C TYR A 320 2.91 9.50 -3.52
N LEU A 321 3.02 10.23 -4.62
CA LEU A 321 2.74 9.70 -5.96
C LEU A 321 3.79 8.71 -6.47
N THR A 322 4.99 8.66 -5.85
CA THR A 322 6.04 7.72 -6.23
C THR A 322 5.88 6.33 -5.60
N ASN A 323 5.03 6.19 -4.58
CA ASN A 323 4.86 4.93 -3.85
C ASN A 323 3.38 4.55 -3.66
N ASP A 324 3.12 3.25 -3.53
CA ASP A 324 1.74 2.74 -3.45
C ASP A 324 1.00 3.23 -2.20
N LYS A 325 1.62 3.26 -1.00
CA LYS A 325 0.95 3.71 0.23
C LYS A 325 0.49 5.16 0.11
N GLY A 326 1.38 6.05 -0.35
CA GLY A 326 1.06 7.46 -0.59
C GLY A 326 -0.09 7.61 -1.57
N THR A 327 -0.04 6.87 -2.70
CA THR A 327 -1.09 6.86 -3.71
C THR A 327 -2.44 6.44 -3.14
N TYR A 328 -2.50 5.35 -2.38
CA TYR A 328 -3.75 4.89 -1.76
C TYR A 328 -4.26 5.88 -0.70
N PHE A 329 -3.37 6.54 0.02
CA PHE A 329 -3.79 7.58 0.96
C PHE A 329 -4.38 8.80 0.23
N ILE A 330 -3.79 9.22 -0.89
CA ILE A 330 -4.36 10.28 -1.76
C ILE A 330 -5.75 9.86 -2.25
N ILE A 331 -5.92 8.62 -2.74
CA ILE A 331 -7.22 8.10 -3.17
C ILE A 331 -8.25 8.18 -2.03
N LYS A 332 -7.87 7.75 -0.82
CA LYS A 332 -8.73 7.83 0.38
C LYS A 332 -9.16 9.26 0.66
N VAL A 333 -8.20 10.19 0.66
CA VAL A 333 -8.45 11.62 0.89
C VAL A 333 -9.42 12.19 -0.16
N ILE A 334 -9.22 11.88 -1.43
CA ILE A 334 -10.08 12.34 -2.53
C ILE A 334 -11.51 11.79 -2.40
N LEU A 335 -11.65 10.47 -2.20
CA LEU A 335 -12.96 9.81 -2.18
C LEU A 335 -13.76 10.10 -0.90
N PHE A 336 -13.11 10.42 0.22
CA PHE A 336 -13.77 10.63 1.52
C PHE A 336 -13.83 12.10 1.97
N THR A 337 -13.59 13.06 1.09
CA THR A 337 -13.73 14.50 1.39
C THR A 337 -14.99 15.05 0.75
N ASP A 338 -15.87 15.67 1.55
CA ASP A 338 -17.10 16.31 1.08
C ASP A 338 -16.85 17.65 0.38
N ASP A 339 -15.72 18.32 0.68
CA ASP A 339 -15.28 19.55 0.02
C ASP A 339 -14.55 19.25 -1.30
N THR A 340 -15.30 18.80 -2.29
CA THR A 340 -14.82 18.42 -3.62
C THR A 340 -14.20 19.58 -4.38
N VAL A 341 -14.62 20.82 -4.10
CA VAL A 341 -14.03 22.04 -4.71
C VAL A 341 -12.59 22.21 -4.23
N ASN A 342 -12.35 22.06 -2.93
CA ASN A 342 -10.99 22.11 -2.38
C ASN A 342 -10.13 20.96 -2.91
N ILE A 343 -10.66 19.75 -3.01
CA ILE A 343 -9.95 18.58 -3.58
C ILE A 343 -9.55 18.84 -5.03
N ASN A 344 -10.47 19.34 -5.86
CA ASN A 344 -10.17 19.67 -7.26
C ASN A 344 -9.02 20.68 -7.37
N LYS A 345 -9.03 21.74 -6.57
CA LYS A 345 -7.97 22.76 -6.56
C LYS A 345 -6.65 22.24 -6.02
N THR A 346 -6.70 21.39 -5.00
CA THR A 346 -5.50 20.95 -4.26
C THR A 346 -4.77 19.80 -4.94
N PHE A 347 -5.51 18.85 -5.52
CA PHE A 347 -4.92 17.60 -6.04
C PHE A 347 -5.15 17.40 -7.54
N MET A 348 -6.39 17.59 -8.01
CA MET A 348 -6.77 17.09 -9.34
C MET A 348 -6.05 17.79 -10.49
N ASN A 349 -5.82 19.10 -10.38
CA ASN A 349 -5.08 19.80 -11.43
C ASN A 349 -3.65 19.25 -11.57
N SER A 350 -2.92 19.10 -10.46
CA SER A 350 -1.56 18.56 -10.49
C SER A 350 -1.52 17.10 -11.00
N ILE A 351 -2.50 16.26 -10.64
CA ILE A 351 -2.60 14.87 -11.12
C ILE A 351 -2.81 14.86 -12.65
N ILE A 352 -3.69 15.69 -13.15
CA ILE A 352 -3.99 15.81 -14.59
C ILE A 352 -2.78 16.35 -15.35
N ASP A 353 -2.11 17.38 -14.84
CA ASP A 353 -0.93 17.97 -15.47
C ASP A 353 0.19 16.92 -15.61
N LYS A 354 0.45 16.14 -14.57
CA LYS A 354 1.42 15.02 -14.61
C LYS A 354 1.04 13.94 -15.64
N LEU A 355 -0.24 13.56 -15.72
CA LEU A 355 -0.69 12.60 -16.74
C LEU A 355 -0.54 13.17 -18.16
N ASN A 356 -0.80 14.46 -18.34
CA ASN A 356 -0.64 15.12 -19.63
C ASN A 356 0.83 15.28 -20.04
N GLU A 357 1.76 15.39 -19.08
CA GLU A 357 3.21 15.37 -19.35
C GLU A 357 3.69 14.01 -19.85
N ASN A 358 3.40 12.94 -19.12
CA ASN A 358 3.78 11.58 -19.50
C ASN A 358 2.97 10.53 -18.73
N ILE A 359 2.00 9.90 -19.37
CA ILE A 359 1.14 8.89 -18.76
C ILE A 359 1.92 7.66 -18.27
N LEU A 360 3.03 7.28 -18.95
CA LEU A 360 3.83 6.09 -18.58
C LEU A 360 4.60 6.29 -17.28
N GLU A 361 5.11 7.50 -17.04
CA GLU A 361 5.86 7.81 -15.82
C GLU A 361 4.94 7.98 -14.62
N HIS A 362 3.69 8.36 -14.85
CA HIS A 362 2.73 8.71 -13.81
C HIS A 362 1.59 7.69 -13.62
N LYS A 363 1.92 6.39 -13.66
CA LYS A 363 0.94 5.29 -13.47
C LYS A 363 0.08 5.41 -12.20
N ASN A 364 0.62 6.01 -11.13
CA ASN A 364 -0.11 6.20 -9.88
C ASN A 364 -1.18 7.30 -10.01
N CYS A 365 -0.92 8.33 -10.80
CA CYS A 365 -1.94 9.32 -11.16
C CYS A 365 -3.10 8.66 -11.91
N LEU A 366 -2.81 7.75 -12.84
CA LEU A 366 -3.83 6.98 -13.55
C LEU A 366 -4.67 6.12 -12.60
N LYS A 367 -4.03 5.44 -11.61
CA LYS A 367 -4.75 4.67 -10.58
C LYS A 367 -5.71 5.55 -9.76
N ILE A 368 -5.33 6.79 -9.46
CA ILE A 368 -6.21 7.75 -8.78
C ILE A 368 -7.44 8.05 -9.64
N ILE A 369 -7.25 8.42 -10.90
CA ILE A 369 -8.35 8.67 -11.85
C ILE A 369 -9.26 7.43 -11.97
N TRP A 370 -8.67 6.26 -12.08
CA TRP A 370 -9.43 5.01 -12.17
C TRP A 370 -10.31 4.74 -10.94
N ASN A 371 -9.79 5.03 -9.73
CA ASN A 371 -10.57 4.91 -8.49
C ASN A 371 -11.64 6.02 -8.35
N ILE A 372 -11.50 7.15 -9.04
CA ILE A 372 -12.57 8.16 -9.11
C ILE A 372 -13.67 7.70 -10.07
N LEU A 373 -13.33 7.12 -11.23
CA LEU A 373 -14.29 6.56 -12.19
C LEU A 373 -15.03 5.34 -11.62
N TYR A 374 -14.29 4.44 -11.01
CA TYR A 374 -14.79 3.20 -10.42
C TYR A 374 -14.21 3.02 -9.02
N PRO A 375 -14.86 3.56 -7.98
CA PRO A 375 -14.40 3.44 -6.62
C PRO A 375 -14.15 1.98 -6.21
N PHE A 376 -13.03 1.74 -5.55
CA PHE A 376 -12.65 0.42 -5.04
C PHE A 376 -12.48 -0.67 -6.11
N ASN A 377 -12.13 -0.30 -7.34
CA ASN A 377 -12.03 -1.19 -8.49
C ASN A 377 -11.08 -2.38 -8.24
N LYS A 378 -11.59 -3.60 -8.48
CA LYS A 378 -10.86 -4.87 -8.29
C LYS A 378 -9.69 -5.07 -9.28
N LYS A 379 -9.68 -4.37 -10.42
CA LYS A 379 -8.62 -4.50 -11.43
C LYS A 379 -7.34 -3.75 -11.04
N CYS A 380 -7.46 -2.69 -10.24
CA CYS A 380 -6.30 -1.90 -9.79
C CYS A 380 -6.03 -1.98 -8.27
N ASN A 381 -6.93 -2.59 -7.50
CA ASN A 381 -6.81 -2.73 -6.05
C ASN A 381 -6.96 -4.21 -5.63
N ASN A 382 -6.06 -4.71 -4.79
CA ASN A 382 -6.25 -6.02 -4.16
C ASN A 382 -7.32 -5.95 -3.05
N VAL A 383 -7.72 -7.10 -2.51
CA VAL A 383 -8.80 -7.20 -1.51
C VAL A 383 -8.51 -6.34 -0.25
N GLN A 384 -7.27 -6.37 0.25
CA GLN A 384 -6.88 -5.57 1.42
C GLN A 384 -7.00 -4.07 1.13
N GLN A 385 -6.54 -3.63 -0.03
CA GLN A 385 -6.64 -2.24 -0.47
C GLN A 385 -8.08 -1.79 -0.63
N GLN A 386 -8.94 -2.64 -1.22
CA GLN A 386 -10.37 -2.37 -1.32
C GLN A 386 -11.01 -2.17 0.06
N ASN A 387 -10.72 -3.07 1.01
CA ASN A 387 -11.25 -2.99 2.37
C ASN A 387 -10.81 -1.70 3.08
N LEU A 388 -9.54 -1.30 2.95
CA LEU A 388 -9.04 -0.06 3.53
C LEU A 388 -9.63 1.20 2.87
N LEU A 389 -9.74 1.18 1.54
CA LEU A 389 -10.34 2.30 0.80
C LEU A 389 -11.83 2.45 1.13
N SER A 390 -12.58 1.34 1.22
CA SER A 390 -14.02 1.37 1.48
C SER A 390 -14.38 1.56 2.96
N TYR A 391 -13.41 1.42 3.89
CA TYR A 391 -13.66 1.60 5.32
C TYR A 391 -14.32 2.94 5.60
N SER A 392 -15.48 2.92 6.26
CA SER A 392 -16.27 4.10 6.61
C SER A 392 -17.11 3.82 7.85
N THR A 393 -17.52 4.88 8.53
CA THR A 393 -18.55 4.85 9.58
C THR A 393 -19.79 5.58 9.05
N PRO A 394 -20.97 5.41 9.66
CA PRO A 394 -22.20 6.08 9.23
C PRO A 394 -22.07 7.60 9.11
N ASN A 395 -21.26 8.21 9.97
CA ASN A 395 -21.06 9.66 10.03
C ASN A 395 -19.82 10.16 9.26
N SER A 396 -19.12 9.28 8.53
CA SER A 396 -17.87 9.64 7.83
C SER A 396 -18.04 10.78 6.84
N ASN A 397 -19.18 10.86 6.16
CA ASN A 397 -19.45 11.82 5.10
C ASN A 397 -20.91 12.29 5.10
N LYS A 398 -21.13 13.55 4.74
CA LYS A 398 -22.47 14.13 4.54
C LYS A 398 -23.00 13.90 3.12
N LYS A 399 -22.12 13.86 2.13
CA LYS A 399 -22.47 13.59 0.72
C LYS A 399 -22.31 12.09 0.42
N SER A 400 -23.19 11.55 -0.42
CA SER A 400 -22.99 10.19 -0.95
C SER A 400 -21.72 10.10 -1.80
N LEU A 401 -21.17 8.88 -1.93
CA LEU A 401 -19.98 8.65 -2.76
C LEU A 401 -20.22 9.05 -4.22
N GLU A 402 -21.39 8.71 -4.76
CA GLU A 402 -21.79 9.06 -6.14
C GLU A 402 -21.83 10.58 -6.36
N LYS A 403 -22.36 11.34 -5.39
CA LYS A 403 -22.40 12.79 -5.48
C LYS A 403 -20.99 13.39 -5.49
N ARG A 404 -20.10 12.92 -4.60
CA ARG A 404 -18.70 13.37 -4.59
C ARG A 404 -17.99 13.02 -5.89
N GLN A 405 -18.17 11.81 -6.39
CA GLN A 405 -17.63 11.35 -7.67
C GLN A 405 -18.07 12.25 -8.84
N THR A 406 -19.36 12.53 -8.95
CA THR A 406 -19.89 13.41 -9.99
C THR A 406 -19.29 14.81 -9.93
N GLU A 407 -19.24 15.42 -8.72
CA GLU A 407 -18.66 16.75 -8.52
C GLU A 407 -17.16 16.79 -8.83
N LEU A 408 -16.40 15.72 -8.52
CA LEU A 408 -14.99 15.63 -8.85
C LEU A 408 -14.78 15.55 -10.37
N LEU A 409 -15.54 14.70 -11.05
CA LEU A 409 -15.39 14.46 -12.47
C LEU A 409 -15.85 15.65 -13.33
N THR A 410 -16.86 16.41 -12.91
CA THR A 410 -17.38 17.55 -13.67
C THR A 410 -16.27 18.52 -14.14
N ASN A 411 -15.24 18.74 -13.31
CA ASN A 411 -14.18 19.71 -13.63
C ASN A 411 -12.99 19.12 -14.40
N ILE A 412 -12.83 17.79 -14.41
CA ILE A 412 -11.63 17.14 -14.94
C ILE A 412 -11.92 16.20 -16.10
N PHE A 413 -13.16 15.82 -16.31
CA PHE A 413 -13.54 14.75 -17.24
C PHE A 413 -13.08 15.04 -18.69
N GLU A 414 -13.30 16.27 -19.16
CA GLU A 414 -12.85 16.67 -20.50
C GLU A 414 -11.32 16.59 -20.67
N LYS A 415 -10.58 16.93 -19.61
CA LYS A 415 -9.12 16.84 -19.64
C LYS A 415 -8.67 15.36 -19.67
N ILE A 416 -9.30 14.51 -18.87
CA ILE A 416 -9.04 13.05 -18.88
C ILE A 416 -9.33 12.47 -20.26
N PHE A 417 -10.48 12.82 -20.85
CA PHE A 417 -10.87 12.35 -22.18
C PHE A 417 -9.82 12.72 -23.25
N LYS A 418 -9.32 13.95 -23.23
CA LYS A 418 -8.26 14.40 -24.15
C LYS A 418 -6.98 13.58 -24.00
N ILE A 419 -6.53 13.34 -22.76
CA ILE A 419 -5.34 12.52 -22.47
C ILE A 419 -5.52 11.09 -22.99
N VAL A 420 -6.66 10.46 -22.67
CA VAL A 420 -6.97 9.10 -23.11
C VAL A 420 -6.98 9.00 -24.64
N ASN A 421 -7.60 9.98 -25.31
CA ASN A 421 -7.70 9.97 -26.75
C ASN A 421 -6.34 10.24 -27.46
N TYR A 422 -5.46 11.03 -26.83
CA TYR A 422 -4.11 11.31 -27.34
C TYR A 422 -3.17 10.11 -27.17
N ASP A 423 -3.18 9.46 -26.02
CA ASP A 423 -2.24 8.38 -25.66
C ASP A 423 -2.74 6.98 -26.02
N ILE A 424 -3.67 6.86 -26.97
CA ILE A 424 -4.34 5.59 -27.32
C ILE A 424 -3.36 4.46 -27.66
N LYS A 425 -2.23 4.78 -28.30
CA LYS A 425 -1.16 3.83 -28.62
C LYS A 425 -0.60 3.14 -27.38
N ILE A 426 -0.38 3.90 -26.32
CA ILE A 426 0.14 3.41 -25.04
C ILE A 426 -0.92 2.59 -24.34
N LEU A 427 -2.15 3.10 -24.30
CA LEU A 427 -3.27 2.48 -23.63
C LEU A 427 -3.64 1.10 -24.23
N LEU A 428 -3.36 0.88 -25.50
CA LEU A 428 -3.65 -0.41 -26.15
C LEU A 428 -2.58 -1.50 -25.91
N LYS A 429 -1.33 -1.12 -25.61
CA LYS A 429 -0.18 -2.06 -25.60
C LYS A 429 0.33 -2.43 -24.20
N ASP A 430 -0.17 -1.85 -23.12
CA ASP A 430 0.22 -2.17 -21.75
C ASP A 430 -0.96 -2.72 -20.95
N LEU A 431 -0.71 -3.70 -20.07
CA LEU A 431 -1.76 -4.40 -19.35
C LEU A 431 -2.55 -3.50 -18.40
N LEU A 432 -1.87 -2.62 -17.65
CA LEU A 432 -2.52 -1.71 -16.71
C LEU A 432 -3.39 -0.70 -17.47
N TYR A 433 -2.79 -0.08 -18.46
CA TYR A 433 -3.43 0.98 -19.23
C TYR A 433 -4.56 0.46 -20.12
N SER A 434 -4.44 -0.75 -20.67
CA SER A 434 -5.52 -1.37 -21.46
C SER A 434 -6.74 -1.73 -20.62
N ASN A 435 -6.53 -2.17 -19.39
CA ASN A 435 -7.63 -2.38 -18.45
C ASN A 435 -8.34 -1.07 -18.10
N PHE A 436 -7.55 0.02 -17.91
CA PHE A 436 -8.11 1.35 -17.70
C PHE A 436 -8.91 1.83 -18.92
N LEU A 437 -8.37 1.68 -20.14
CA LEU A 437 -9.04 2.07 -21.39
C LEU A 437 -10.40 1.38 -21.56
N THR A 438 -10.45 0.07 -21.30
CA THR A 438 -11.71 -0.68 -21.42
C THR A 438 -12.74 -0.25 -20.37
N ASP A 439 -12.31 0.00 -19.14
CA ASP A 439 -13.20 0.53 -18.10
C ASP A 439 -13.64 1.97 -18.41
N PHE A 440 -12.75 2.79 -18.98
CA PHE A 440 -13.08 4.15 -19.40
C PHE A 440 -14.13 4.16 -20.51
N LEU A 441 -13.99 3.29 -21.53
CA LEU A 441 -15.00 3.10 -22.56
C LEU A 441 -16.36 2.66 -21.95
N LYS A 442 -16.32 1.70 -21.03
CA LYS A 442 -17.51 1.25 -20.30
C LYS A 442 -18.18 2.40 -19.54
N TYR A 443 -17.37 3.27 -18.90
CA TYR A 443 -17.88 4.45 -18.22
C TYR A 443 -18.60 5.41 -19.18
N LEU A 444 -18.01 5.69 -20.36
CA LEU A 444 -18.61 6.53 -21.39
C LEU A 444 -19.97 5.97 -21.86
N ILE A 445 -20.02 4.67 -22.11
CA ILE A 445 -21.24 3.96 -22.52
C ILE A 445 -22.32 4.07 -21.42
N THR A 446 -21.95 3.77 -20.17
CA THR A 446 -22.88 3.80 -19.02
C THR A 446 -23.42 5.20 -18.74
N LYS A 447 -22.61 6.24 -18.99
CA LYS A 447 -23.01 7.65 -18.82
C LYS A 447 -23.69 8.25 -20.06
N ASN A 448 -23.89 7.45 -21.11
CA ASN A 448 -24.48 7.88 -22.39
C ASN A 448 -23.72 9.04 -23.06
N GLU A 449 -22.39 9.08 -22.94
CA GLU A 449 -21.52 10.08 -23.55
C GLU A 449 -21.21 9.71 -25.02
N ILE A 450 -22.24 9.67 -25.86
CA ILE A 450 -22.23 9.07 -27.21
C ILE A 450 -21.18 9.70 -28.13
N GLU A 451 -21.05 11.03 -28.15
CA GLU A 451 -20.06 11.73 -28.98
C GLU A 451 -18.62 11.34 -28.60
N LYS A 452 -18.38 11.14 -27.29
CA LYS A 452 -17.07 10.71 -26.80
C LYS A 452 -16.80 9.23 -27.09
N VAL A 453 -17.82 8.39 -27.03
CA VAL A 453 -17.71 6.99 -27.48
C VAL A 453 -17.33 6.94 -28.94
N GLU A 454 -18.00 7.71 -29.79
CA GLU A 454 -17.70 7.80 -31.22
C GLU A 454 -16.26 8.25 -31.48
N THR A 455 -15.86 9.36 -30.86
CA THR A 455 -14.52 9.91 -31.00
C THR A 455 -13.44 8.90 -30.58
N LEU A 456 -13.62 8.25 -29.42
CA LEU A 456 -12.68 7.26 -28.90
C LEU A 456 -12.58 6.03 -29.82
N ILE A 457 -13.69 5.48 -30.26
CA ILE A 457 -13.73 4.31 -31.17
C ILE A 457 -13.07 4.65 -32.51
N ASN A 458 -13.36 5.82 -33.09
CA ASN A 458 -12.73 6.25 -34.33
C ASN A 458 -11.22 6.44 -34.17
N THR A 459 -10.74 6.99 -33.05
CA THR A 459 -9.30 7.11 -32.76
C THR A 459 -8.65 5.74 -32.65
N ILE A 460 -9.28 4.78 -31.96
CA ILE A 460 -8.79 3.40 -31.86
C ILE A 460 -8.73 2.73 -33.24
N ILE A 461 -9.77 2.86 -34.06
CA ILE A 461 -9.81 2.31 -35.43
C ILE A 461 -8.67 2.90 -36.27
N THR A 462 -8.54 4.23 -36.31
CA THR A 462 -7.48 4.91 -37.05
C THR A 462 -6.10 4.41 -36.65
N TYR A 463 -5.85 4.28 -35.33
CA TYR A 463 -4.59 3.74 -34.83
C TYR A 463 -4.35 2.30 -35.30
N ILE A 464 -5.36 1.42 -35.25
CA ILE A 464 -5.24 0.02 -35.68
C ILE A 464 -4.97 -0.07 -37.19
N GLU A 465 -5.66 0.74 -38.01
CA GLU A 465 -5.45 0.81 -39.45
C GLU A 465 -4.03 1.26 -39.81
N ASP A 466 -3.51 2.27 -39.13
CA ASP A 466 -2.16 2.79 -39.35
C ASP A 466 -1.09 1.83 -38.80
N ASP A 467 -1.30 1.22 -37.63
CA ASP A 467 -0.39 0.20 -37.09
C ASP A 467 -0.32 -1.03 -38.01
N TYR A 468 -1.44 -1.46 -38.62
CA TYR A 468 -1.46 -2.52 -39.62
C TYR A 468 -0.68 -2.16 -40.90
N LYS A 469 -0.91 -0.95 -41.45
CA LYS A 469 -0.17 -0.47 -42.64
C LYS A 469 1.35 -0.44 -42.41
N ASN A 470 1.75 0.05 -41.23
CA ASN A 470 3.17 0.19 -40.87
C ASN A 470 3.86 -1.15 -40.58
N ASN A 471 3.10 -2.20 -40.21
CA ASN A 471 3.61 -3.52 -39.87
C ASN A 471 3.19 -4.61 -40.87
N LYS A 472 2.83 -4.26 -42.13
CA LYS A 472 2.29 -5.20 -43.10
C LYS A 472 3.26 -6.33 -43.45
N ASP A 473 4.55 -6.07 -43.43
CA ASP A 473 5.59 -7.07 -43.70
C ASP A 473 5.93 -7.93 -42.46
N THR A 474 5.63 -7.44 -41.24
CA THR A 474 5.92 -8.08 -39.96
C THR A 474 4.69 -8.06 -39.07
N LEU A 475 3.64 -8.78 -39.49
CA LEU A 475 2.32 -8.80 -38.79
C LEU A 475 2.38 -9.27 -37.33
N GLU A 476 3.44 -9.96 -36.93
CA GLU A 476 3.70 -10.32 -35.51
C GLU A 476 3.84 -9.09 -34.61
N ASN A 477 4.31 -7.95 -35.17
CA ASN A 477 4.46 -6.68 -34.46
C ASN A 477 3.19 -5.81 -34.50
N CYS A 478 2.19 -6.20 -35.30
CA CYS A 478 0.93 -5.49 -35.40
C CYS A 478 0.14 -5.62 -34.07
N ILE A 479 -0.58 -4.56 -33.70
CA ILE A 479 -1.43 -4.52 -32.50
C ILE A 479 -2.43 -5.67 -32.44
N LEU A 480 -2.95 -6.15 -33.59
CA LEU A 480 -3.88 -7.28 -33.67
C LEU A 480 -3.22 -8.60 -33.25
N ALA A 481 -1.91 -8.76 -33.42
CA ALA A 481 -1.13 -9.93 -33.02
C ALA A 481 -0.34 -9.72 -31.71
N ASP A 482 -0.27 -8.50 -31.21
CA ASP A 482 0.41 -8.17 -29.95
C ASP A 482 -0.19 -8.91 -28.75
N LYS A 483 0.66 -9.24 -27.76
CA LYS A 483 0.27 -10.01 -26.57
C LYS A 483 -0.85 -9.36 -25.74
N ILE A 484 -0.87 -8.04 -25.67
CA ILE A 484 -1.85 -7.27 -24.88
C ILE A 484 -2.89 -6.68 -25.83
N GLY A 485 -2.45 -6.18 -26.98
CA GLY A 485 -3.29 -5.53 -27.98
C GLY A 485 -4.48 -6.37 -28.41
N HIS A 486 -4.26 -7.63 -28.80
CA HIS A 486 -5.38 -8.52 -29.19
C HIS A 486 -6.39 -8.73 -28.06
N VAL A 487 -5.95 -8.82 -26.79
CA VAL A 487 -6.84 -8.96 -25.64
C VAL A 487 -7.64 -7.67 -25.41
N THR A 488 -6.99 -6.52 -25.59
CA THR A 488 -7.65 -5.21 -25.46
C THR A 488 -8.75 -5.04 -26.52
N ILE A 489 -8.45 -5.36 -27.77
CA ILE A 489 -9.42 -5.28 -28.88
C ILE A 489 -10.61 -6.24 -28.62
N LYS A 490 -10.36 -7.45 -28.15
CA LYS A 490 -11.43 -8.37 -27.75
C LYS A 490 -12.34 -7.81 -26.65
N ARG A 491 -11.74 -7.14 -25.64
CA ARG A 491 -12.49 -6.51 -24.56
C ARG A 491 -13.33 -5.35 -25.07
N ILE A 492 -12.79 -4.52 -25.95
CA ILE A 492 -13.53 -3.43 -26.61
C ILE A 492 -14.74 -3.99 -27.37
N LEU A 493 -14.55 -5.03 -28.19
CA LEU A 493 -15.64 -5.72 -28.87
C LEU A 493 -16.71 -6.23 -27.90
N LYS A 494 -16.29 -6.79 -26.78
CA LYS A 494 -17.20 -7.28 -25.74
C LYS A 494 -17.99 -6.15 -25.08
N GLU A 495 -17.34 -5.06 -24.64
CA GLU A 495 -18.02 -3.92 -24.03
C GLU A 495 -19.03 -3.26 -25.00
N LEU A 496 -18.69 -3.16 -26.30
CA LEU A 496 -19.60 -2.66 -27.32
C LEU A 496 -20.76 -3.63 -27.60
N ASN A 497 -20.52 -4.94 -27.53
CA ASN A 497 -21.58 -5.94 -27.65
C ASN A 497 -22.57 -5.90 -26.46
N GLU A 498 -22.08 -5.67 -25.26
CA GLU A 498 -22.89 -5.53 -24.05
C GLU A 498 -23.55 -4.12 -23.93
N ALA A 499 -23.18 -3.17 -24.78
CA ALA A 499 -23.75 -1.83 -24.77
C ALA A 499 -25.23 -1.83 -25.17
N GLU A 500 -25.99 -0.91 -24.56
CA GLU A 500 -27.39 -0.65 -24.86
C GLU A 500 -27.58 0.75 -25.48
N GLY A 501 -28.75 1.02 -25.99
CA GLY A 501 -29.09 2.34 -26.55
C GLY A 501 -28.28 2.72 -27.79
N GLU A 502 -27.96 4.01 -27.93
CA GLU A 502 -27.27 4.56 -29.11
C GLU A 502 -25.83 4.09 -29.28
N ALA A 503 -25.14 3.76 -28.17
CA ALA A 503 -23.78 3.25 -28.22
C ALA A 503 -23.66 1.90 -28.94
N LYS A 504 -24.76 1.14 -29.03
CA LYS A 504 -24.81 -0.18 -29.68
C LYS A 504 -24.44 -0.15 -31.16
N LYS A 505 -24.69 0.96 -31.86
CA LYS A 505 -24.34 1.12 -33.28
C LYS A 505 -22.84 0.99 -33.56
N TYR A 506 -21.99 1.36 -32.57
CA TYR A 506 -20.54 1.31 -32.73
C TYR A 506 -19.96 -0.12 -32.67
N GLU A 507 -20.73 -1.11 -32.18
CA GLU A 507 -20.35 -2.51 -32.24
C GLU A 507 -20.09 -2.95 -33.69
N MET A 508 -21.08 -2.72 -34.59
CA MET A 508 -20.92 -3.12 -35.98
C MET A 508 -19.85 -2.29 -36.70
N THR A 509 -19.81 -0.98 -36.48
CA THR A 509 -18.79 -0.12 -37.07
C THR A 509 -17.37 -0.59 -36.74
N PHE A 510 -17.12 -0.89 -35.47
CA PHE A 510 -15.82 -1.37 -35.00
C PHE A 510 -15.51 -2.77 -35.55
N ALA A 511 -16.47 -3.69 -35.46
CA ALA A 511 -16.32 -5.06 -35.97
C ALA A 511 -16.07 -5.13 -37.48
N GLU A 512 -16.75 -4.32 -38.29
CA GLU A 512 -16.55 -4.23 -39.74
C GLU A 512 -15.14 -3.78 -40.09
N LYS A 513 -14.64 -2.72 -39.43
CA LYS A 513 -13.28 -2.20 -39.65
C LYS A 513 -12.22 -3.23 -39.29
N ILE A 514 -12.33 -3.87 -38.14
CA ILE A 514 -11.39 -4.94 -37.73
C ILE A 514 -11.47 -6.13 -38.68
N SER A 515 -12.68 -6.54 -39.08
CA SER A 515 -12.90 -7.64 -40.02
C SER A 515 -12.29 -7.35 -41.38
N HIS A 516 -12.35 -6.11 -41.85
CA HIS A 516 -11.72 -5.70 -43.12
C HIS A 516 -10.19 -5.90 -43.10
N ILE A 517 -9.55 -5.48 -42.00
CA ILE A 517 -8.09 -5.67 -41.84
C ILE A 517 -7.75 -7.16 -41.76
N LEU A 518 -8.50 -7.93 -40.97
CA LEU A 518 -8.25 -9.37 -40.81
C LEU A 518 -8.38 -10.14 -42.13
N LYS A 519 -9.32 -9.76 -43.01
CA LYS A 519 -9.50 -10.39 -44.33
C LYS A 519 -8.32 -10.16 -45.28
N SER A 520 -7.62 -9.05 -45.16
CA SER A 520 -6.53 -8.67 -46.07
C SER A 520 -5.34 -9.63 -45.99
N ASP A 521 -5.08 -10.23 -44.79
CA ASP A 521 -3.98 -11.16 -44.54
C ASP A 521 -4.46 -12.32 -43.65
N MET A 522 -5.63 -12.90 -43.95
CA MET A 522 -6.29 -13.91 -43.15
C MET A 522 -5.41 -15.14 -42.87
N ASP A 523 -4.70 -15.62 -43.88
CA ASP A 523 -3.76 -16.74 -43.82
C ASP A 523 -2.70 -16.56 -42.73
N LYS A 524 -2.15 -15.33 -42.62
CA LYS A 524 -1.13 -15.00 -41.65
C LYS A 524 -1.75 -14.81 -40.24
N PHE A 525 -2.88 -14.10 -40.14
CA PHE A 525 -3.54 -13.83 -38.88
C PHE A 525 -4.10 -15.08 -38.18
N LEU A 526 -4.47 -16.12 -38.94
CA LEU A 526 -4.88 -17.42 -38.39
C LEU A 526 -3.76 -18.09 -37.58
N ASN A 527 -2.50 -17.82 -37.91
CA ASN A 527 -1.32 -18.37 -37.24
C ASN A 527 -0.76 -17.45 -36.13
N LEU A 528 -1.38 -16.30 -35.92
CA LEU A 528 -1.00 -15.30 -34.93
C LEU A 528 -2.06 -15.15 -33.83
N ARG A 529 -1.78 -14.35 -32.78
CA ARG A 529 -2.75 -14.09 -31.69
C ARG A 529 -4.03 -13.37 -32.16
N ALA A 530 -4.02 -12.76 -33.33
CA ALA A 530 -5.20 -12.19 -33.97
C ALA A 530 -6.34 -13.20 -34.15
N ILE A 531 -6.04 -14.49 -34.20
CA ILE A 531 -7.03 -15.56 -34.25
C ILE A 531 -8.05 -15.47 -33.09
N PHE A 532 -7.64 -15.01 -31.91
CA PHE A 532 -8.56 -14.82 -30.78
C PHE A 532 -9.55 -13.67 -31.00
N ILE A 533 -9.20 -12.68 -31.84
CA ILE A 533 -10.15 -11.63 -32.27
C ILE A 533 -11.14 -12.24 -33.26
N ILE A 534 -10.64 -13.07 -34.20
CA ILE A 534 -11.49 -13.80 -35.16
C ILE A 534 -12.51 -14.67 -34.40
N VAL A 535 -12.05 -15.43 -33.39
CA VAL A 535 -12.95 -16.24 -32.52
C VAL A 535 -14.02 -15.36 -31.88
N GLN A 536 -13.66 -14.22 -31.29
CA GLN A 536 -14.62 -13.30 -30.66
C GLN A 536 -15.67 -12.77 -31.64
N LEU A 537 -15.26 -12.45 -32.88
CA LEU A 537 -16.18 -12.01 -33.92
C LEU A 537 -17.10 -13.14 -34.42
N MET A 538 -16.63 -14.38 -34.37
CA MET A 538 -17.43 -15.57 -34.78
C MET A 538 -18.37 -16.05 -33.68
N GLU A 539 -18.09 -15.76 -32.40
CA GLU A 539 -19.01 -16.08 -31.27
C GLU A 539 -20.25 -15.20 -31.25
N ASN A 540 -20.18 -14.01 -31.85
CA ASN A 540 -21.30 -13.08 -31.86
C ASN A 540 -22.10 -13.22 -33.15
N GLU A 541 -23.41 -13.57 -33.05
CA GLU A 541 -24.33 -13.78 -34.15
C GLU A 541 -24.39 -12.61 -35.16
N LYS A 542 -24.26 -11.37 -34.72
CA LYS A 542 -24.30 -10.16 -35.54
C LYS A 542 -23.03 -10.01 -36.40
N THR A 543 -21.87 -10.26 -35.81
CA THR A 543 -20.57 -10.05 -36.47
C THR A 543 -20.06 -11.29 -37.21
N LYS A 544 -20.60 -12.47 -36.93
CA LYS A 544 -20.24 -13.75 -37.54
C LYS A 544 -20.26 -13.70 -39.08
N ASN A 545 -21.27 -13.07 -39.63
CA ASN A 545 -21.40 -12.96 -41.10
C ASN A 545 -20.30 -12.16 -41.76
N LEU A 546 -19.62 -11.28 -41.02
CA LEU A 546 -18.51 -10.48 -41.54
C LEU A 546 -17.33 -11.35 -42.02
N LEU A 547 -17.02 -12.44 -41.30
CA LEU A 547 -15.87 -13.29 -41.61
C LEU A 547 -16.24 -14.66 -42.21
N ASN A 548 -17.51 -15.08 -42.15
CA ASN A 548 -17.93 -16.44 -42.49
C ASN A 548 -17.56 -16.84 -43.92
N LYS A 549 -17.74 -15.95 -44.90
CA LYS A 549 -17.39 -16.23 -46.31
C LYS A 549 -15.89 -16.44 -46.48
N GLU A 550 -15.09 -15.66 -45.82
CA GLU A 550 -13.63 -15.74 -45.94
C GLU A 550 -13.09 -16.98 -45.24
N LEU A 551 -13.55 -17.27 -44.05
CA LEU A 551 -13.13 -18.43 -43.25
C LEU A 551 -13.49 -19.77 -43.91
N LYS A 552 -14.53 -19.82 -44.75
CA LYS A 552 -14.85 -21.03 -45.55
C LYS A 552 -13.68 -21.45 -46.45
N LYS A 553 -12.88 -20.53 -46.94
CA LYS A 553 -11.67 -20.82 -47.78
C LYS A 553 -10.62 -21.59 -46.99
N TYR A 554 -10.53 -21.34 -45.69
CA TYR A 554 -9.53 -21.91 -44.78
C TYR A 554 -10.08 -23.07 -43.92
N LYS A 555 -11.34 -23.51 -44.17
CA LYS A 555 -12.00 -24.55 -43.37
C LYS A 555 -11.18 -25.83 -43.25
N GLY A 556 -10.53 -26.25 -44.34
CA GLY A 556 -9.68 -27.44 -44.35
C GLY A 556 -8.47 -27.34 -43.44
N GLU A 557 -7.81 -26.20 -43.44
CA GLU A 557 -6.64 -25.91 -42.58
C GLU A 557 -7.04 -25.81 -41.10
N ILE A 558 -8.13 -25.12 -40.81
CA ILE A 558 -8.65 -24.96 -39.46
C ILE A 558 -9.04 -26.30 -38.85
N LEU A 559 -9.74 -27.14 -39.60
CA LEU A 559 -10.16 -28.47 -39.15
C LEU A 559 -9.00 -29.45 -38.99
N LYS A 560 -7.95 -29.35 -39.83
CA LYS A 560 -6.72 -30.15 -39.68
C LYS A 560 -6.01 -29.87 -38.36
N ASN A 561 -6.07 -28.64 -37.87
CA ASN A 561 -5.40 -28.19 -36.64
C ASN A 561 -6.32 -28.22 -35.39
N LYS A 562 -7.52 -28.79 -35.47
CA LYS A 562 -8.52 -28.80 -34.38
C LYS A 562 -8.03 -29.47 -33.08
N ASP A 563 -7.13 -30.44 -33.19
CA ASP A 563 -6.62 -31.25 -32.07
C ASP A 563 -5.20 -30.82 -31.65
N ASN A 564 -4.66 -29.77 -32.25
CA ASN A 564 -3.33 -29.24 -31.92
C ASN A 564 -3.39 -28.34 -30.68
N ASP A 565 -2.97 -28.87 -29.54
CA ASP A 565 -2.97 -28.13 -28.26
C ASP A 565 -2.07 -26.89 -28.23
N LYS A 566 -1.07 -26.83 -29.12
CA LYS A 566 -0.23 -25.64 -29.28
C LYS A 566 -0.94 -24.48 -29.99
N LEU A 567 -2.01 -24.78 -30.74
CA LEU A 567 -2.79 -23.80 -31.49
C LEU A 567 -4.20 -23.63 -30.90
N THR A 568 -4.28 -23.22 -29.64
CA THR A 568 -5.54 -23.06 -28.88
C THR A 568 -6.58 -22.24 -29.65
N GLY A 569 -6.17 -21.17 -30.33
CA GLY A 569 -7.07 -20.35 -31.16
C GLY A 569 -7.71 -21.11 -32.33
N MET A 570 -6.93 -21.95 -33.04
CA MET A 570 -7.47 -22.83 -34.12
C MET A 570 -8.47 -23.82 -33.58
N LYS A 571 -8.19 -24.42 -32.42
CA LYS A 571 -9.11 -25.36 -31.73
C LYS A 571 -10.46 -24.72 -31.40
N LEU A 572 -10.45 -23.48 -30.90
CA LEU A 572 -11.65 -22.70 -30.62
C LEU A 572 -12.40 -22.35 -31.91
N LEU A 573 -11.70 -21.86 -32.91
CA LEU A 573 -12.29 -21.49 -34.19
C LEU A 573 -12.91 -22.70 -34.92
N ALA A 574 -12.25 -23.87 -34.86
CA ALA A 574 -12.78 -25.11 -35.44
C ALA A 574 -14.15 -25.50 -34.87
N LYS A 575 -14.39 -25.27 -33.57
CA LYS A 575 -15.69 -25.53 -32.93
C LYS A 575 -16.80 -24.60 -33.43
N LEU A 576 -16.46 -23.40 -33.88
CA LEU A 576 -17.43 -22.40 -34.35
C LEU A 576 -17.76 -22.57 -35.86
N ILE A 577 -16.87 -23.25 -36.62
CA ILE A 577 -17.02 -23.45 -38.07
C ILE A 577 -17.51 -24.88 -38.41
N ALA A 578 -17.36 -25.83 -37.46
CA ALA A 578 -17.86 -27.19 -37.65
C ALA A 578 -19.36 -27.19 -37.83
#